data_d67d369f6a907c0a683f29dcfa4c419f
#
_entry.id   d67d369f6a907c0a683f29dcfa4c419f
#
_cell.length_a   1.000
_cell.length_b   1.000
_cell.length_c   1.000
_cell.angle_alpha   90.00
_cell.angle_beta   90.00
_cell.angle_gamma   90.00
#
_symmetry.space_group_name_H-M   'P 1'
#
loop_
_entity.id
_entity.type
_entity.pdbx_description
1 polymer ?
#
loop_
_entity_poly.entity_id
_entity_poly.type
_entity_poly.pdbx_seq_one_letter_code
_entity_poly.pdbx_strand_id
1 'polypeptide(L)'
;AHHAQYLTGDMYLKGLGGEIDYDKALKLFHQSAAGGNTYAENNIGFMYTYGLGVTKDYSQAFKWLNKAATQGNPEAQIGMGSLYKNGWGVRKDCYIAMTWYLRSVAHGNTEALNNIGSLYKNGLGVPKDFEEAYFWFKKAADKNNPIAQYNIGNMYCYGEGMEKDFAKGAEWLTKAALQGNAPAQYNLGRMYQWGKGVEKDLQQARFWFQKAIDNGHEKAKEALTKIKSDLSKEDTEDPLLFT
;
A
#
# COMPACT_ATOMS: atom_id res chain seq x y z
N ALA A 1 -5.48 28.84 14.67
CA ALA A 1 -4.28 29.15 13.84
C ALA A 1 -3.52 27.88 13.47
N HIS A 2 -3.07 27.04 14.41
CA HIS A 2 -2.18 25.90 14.13
C HIS A 2 -2.83 24.81 13.27
N HIS A 3 -4.12 24.51 13.43
CA HIS A 3 -4.82 23.54 12.59
C HIS A 3 -4.95 24.01 11.12
N ALA A 4 -5.22 25.30 10.92
CA ALA A 4 -5.26 25.87 9.57
C ALA A 4 -3.89 25.79 8.87
N GLN A 5 -2.80 26.06 9.61
CA GLN A 5 -1.43 25.92 9.09
C GLN A 5 -1.13 24.48 8.67
N TYR A 6 -1.56 23.48 9.46
CA TYR A 6 -1.45 22.07 9.10
C TYR A 6 -2.19 21.76 7.79
N LEU A 7 -3.47 22.15 7.68
CA LEU A 7 -4.27 21.88 6.48
C LEU A 7 -3.66 22.53 5.23
N THR A 8 -3.20 23.78 5.34
CA THR A 8 -2.54 24.47 4.22
C THR A 8 -1.21 23.79 3.86
N GLY A 9 -0.45 23.34 4.86
CA GLY A 9 0.78 22.57 4.64
C GLY A 9 0.51 21.25 3.90
N ASP A 10 -0.57 20.54 4.28
CA ASP A 10 -0.98 19.29 3.62
C ASP A 10 -1.42 19.53 2.16
N MET A 11 -2.07 20.65 1.88
CA MET A 11 -2.39 21.05 0.50
C MET A 11 -1.13 21.24 -0.34
N TYR A 12 -0.10 21.94 0.17
CA TYR A 12 1.18 22.10 -0.53
C TYR A 12 1.93 20.78 -0.68
N LEU A 13 1.91 19.92 0.34
CA LEU A 13 2.54 18.58 0.28
C LEU A 13 1.95 17.70 -0.83
N LYS A 14 0.63 17.79 -1.05
CA LYS A 14 -0.12 16.96 -2.00
C LYS A 14 -0.40 17.64 -3.35
N GLY A 15 -0.08 18.91 -3.49
CA GLY A 15 -0.42 19.70 -4.69
C GLY A 15 -1.92 19.94 -4.85
N LEU A 16 -2.68 19.99 -3.74
CA LEU A 16 -4.12 20.22 -3.78
C LEU A 16 -4.41 21.71 -4.03
N GLY A 17 -4.89 22.01 -5.23
CA GLY A 17 -5.18 23.39 -5.65
C GLY A 17 -4.00 24.13 -6.28
N GLY A 18 -2.88 23.43 -6.58
CA GLY A 18 -1.70 24.00 -7.22
C GLY A 18 -0.57 22.99 -7.39
N GLU A 19 0.64 23.47 -7.58
CA GLU A 19 1.83 22.63 -7.64
C GLU A 19 2.28 22.19 -6.24
N ILE A 20 2.95 21.04 -6.18
CA ILE A 20 3.59 20.55 -4.94
C ILE A 20 4.70 21.53 -4.55
N ASP A 21 4.68 21.98 -3.28
CA ASP A 21 5.70 22.87 -2.72
C ASP A 21 6.11 22.36 -1.32
N TYR A 22 7.14 21.54 -1.32
CA TYR A 22 7.62 20.92 -0.08
C TYR A 22 8.20 21.92 0.92
N ASP A 23 8.81 23.02 0.45
CA ASP A 23 9.41 24.04 1.31
C ASP A 23 8.33 24.79 2.09
N LYS A 24 7.25 25.19 1.39
CA LYS A 24 6.09 25.82 2.05
C LYS A 24 5.39 24.84 2.98
N ALA A 25 5.20 23.58 2.55
CA ALA A 25 4.61 22.55 3.39
C ALA A 25 5.39 22.39 4.71
N LEU A 26 6.70 22.21 4.62
CA LEU A 26 7.57 22.02 5.79
C LEU A 26 7.52 23.23 6.73
N LYS A 27 7.60 24.45 6.20
CA LYS A 27 7.50 25.69 7.00
C LYS A 27 6.18 25.74 7.76
N LEU A 28 5.06 25.44 7.11
CA LEU A 28 3.73 25.44 7.72
C LEU A 28 3.59 24.32 8.75
N PHE A 29 4.13 23.13 8.50
CA PHE A 29 4.15 22.07 9.49
C PHE A 29 4.97 22.43 10.72
N HIS A 30 6.14 23.06 10.59
CA HIS A 30 6.91 23.53 11.74
C HIS A 30 6.12 24.57 12.57
N GLN A 31 5.45 25.50 11.92
CA GLN A 31 4.60 26.49 12.62
C GLN A 31 3.42 25.80 13.35
N SER A 32 2.81 24.81 12.72
CA SER A 32 1.70 24.03 13.31
C SER A 32 2.18 23.15 14.47
N ALA A 33 3.33 22.49 14.31
CA ALA A 33 3.95 21.62 15.31
C ALA A 33 4.41 22.41 16.55
N ALA A 34 4.82 23.68 16.40
CA ALA A 34 5.12 24.57 17.52
C ALA A 34 3.89 24.82 18.43
N GLY A 35 2.69 24.69 17.86
CA GLY A 35 1.41 24.72 18.61
C GLY A 35 0.92 23.36 19.10
N GLY A 36 1.75 22.30 19.05
CA GLY A 36 1.41 20.98 19.56
C GLY A 36 0.56 20.13 18.60
N ASN A 37 0.50 20.45 17.30
CA ASN A 37 -0.24 19.66 16.33
C ASN A 37 0.54 18.39 15.97
N THR A 38 0.08 17.24 16.45
CA THR A 38 0.72 15.93 16.24
C THR A 38 0.69 15.46 14.80
N TYR A 39 -0.30 15.88 14.01
CA TYR A 39 -0.33 15.56 12.56
C TYR A 39 0.73 16.33 11.79
N ALA A 40 1.02 17.56 12.18
CA ALA A 40 2.12 18.32 11.61
C ALA A 40 3.47 17.70 11.99
N GLU A 41 3.64 17.28 13.25
CA GLU A 41 4.84 16.55 13.71
C GLU A 41 5.04 15.26 12.92
N ASN A 42 3.97 14.48 12.70
CA ASN A 42 3.99 13.29 11.86
C ASN A 42 4.46 13.61 10.43
N ASN A 43 3.87 14.66 9.81
CA ASN A 43 4.23 15.01 8.43
C ASN A 43 5.67 15.49 8.30
N ILE A 44 6.22 16.20 9.29
CA ILE A 44 7.66 16.54 9.31
C ILE A 44 8.48 15.25 9.36
N GLY A 45 8.15 14.31 10.24
CA GLY A 45 8.81 13.01 10.32
C GLY A 45 8.75 12.22 9.01
N PHE A 46 7.59 12.23 8.35
CA PHE A 46 7.41 11.64 7.02
C PHE A 46 8.31 12.32 5.97
N MET A 47 8.36 13.64 5.93
CA MET A 47 9.22 14.39 5.00
C MET A 47 10.69 14.03 5.17
N TYR A 48 11.20 13.92 6.39
CA TYR A 48 12.57 13.45 6.66
C TYR A 48 12.78 11.97 6.31
N THR A 49 11.76 11.11 6.48
CA THR A 49 11.85 9.69 6.13
C THR A 49 12.07 9.49 4.63
N TYR A 50 11.40 10.29 3.80
CA TYR A 50 11.41 10.15 2.35
C TYR A 50 12.27 11.17 1.61
N GLY A 51 12.78 12.20 2.30
CA GLY A 51 13.58 13.26 1.70
C GLY A 51 12.73 14.21 0.86
N LEU A 52 11.55 14.59 1.33
CA LEU A 52 10.64 15.50 0.63
C LEU A 52 10.90 16.94 1.06
N GLY A 53 11.50 17.75 0.17
CA GLY A 53 11.92 19.13 0.46
C GLY A 53 13.06 19.24 1.49
N VAL A 54 13.60 18.13 1.94
CA VAL A 54 14.73 18.04 2.86
C VAL A 54 15.62 16.86 2.50
N THR A 55 16.89 16.92 2.89
CA THR A 55 17.75 15.75 2.83
C THR A 55 17.19 14.64 3.72
N LYS A 56 17.09 13.42 3.20
CA LYS A 56 16.63 12.26 3.95
C LYS A 56 17.47 12.09 5.23
N ASP A 57 16.82 12.07 6.38
CA ASP A 57 17.43 11.93 7.68
C ASP A 57 16.55 11.12 8.63
N TYR A 58 16.88 9.85 8.80
CA TYR A 58 16.11 8.96 9.66
C TYR A 58 16.22 9.30 11.16
N SER A 59 17.28 10.00 11.59
CA SER A 59 17.40 10.46 12.98
C SER A 59 16.41 11.59 13.26
N GLN A 60 16.26 12.53 12.33
CA GLN A 60 15.22 13.56 12.42
C GLN A 60 13.84 12.96 12.29
N ALA A 61 13.65 12.02 11.35
CA ALA A 61 12.38 11.30 11.21
C ALA A 61 11.97 10.63 12.53
N PHE A 62 12.89 9.91 13.17
CA PHE A 62 12.65 9.28 14.46
C PHE A 62 12.23 10.28 15.54
N LYS A 63 12.92 11.41 15.67
CA LYS A 63 12.61 12.42 16.68
C LYS A 63 11.18 12.96 16.52
N TRP A 64 10.81 13.32 15.30
CA TRP A 64 9.50 13.90 15.02
C TRP A 64 8.37 12.87 15.12
N LEU A 65 8.56 11.68 14.55
CA LEU A 65 7.59 10.58 14.65
C LEU A 65 7.40 10.12 16.10
N ASN A 66 8.49 9.98 16.88
CA ASN A 66 8.38 9.58 18.28
C ASN A 66 7.63 10.63 19.11
N LYS A 67 7.87 11.92 18.85
CA LYS A 67 7.15 13.00 19.52
C LYS A 67 5.65 12.92 19.26
N ALA A 68 5.22 12.72 18.01
CA ALA A 68 3.81 12.59 17.68
C ALA A 68 3.21 11.26 18.18
N ALA A 69 3.93 10.14 18.00
CA ALA A 69 3.46 8.80 18.37
C ALA A 69 3.23 8.64 19.87
N THR A 70 4.08 9.23 20.70
CA THR A 70 3.93 9.20 22.16
C THR A 70 2.76 10.03 22.65
N GLN A 71 2.31 11.01 21.86
CA GLN A 71 1.08 11.78 22.08
C GLN A 71 -0.17 11.09 21.51
N GLY A 72 -0.04 9.86 20.98
CA GLY A 72 -1.16 9.06 20.50
C GLY A 72 -1.51 9.24 19.02
N ASN A 73 -0.70 9.96 18.22
CA ASN A 73 -0.97 10.09 16.79
C ASN A 73 -0.83 8.72 16.08
N PRO A 74 -1.90 8.19 15.46
CA PRO A 74 -1.90 6.82 14.93
C PRO A 74 -1.01 6.66 13.68
N GLU A 75 -0.91 7.68 12.83
CA GLU A 75 -0.04 7.65 11.66
C GLU A 75 1.44 7.67 12.07
N ALA A 76 1.78 8.47 13.06
CA ALA A 76 3.14 8.49 13.61
C ALA A 76 3.50 7.17 14.29
N GLN A 77 2.55 6.48 14.92
CA GLN A 77 2.75 5.15 15.47
C GLN A 77 3.06 4.12 14.35
N ILE A 78 2.40 4.21 13.18
CA ILE A 78 2.78 3.42 12.01
C ILE A 78 4.18 3.79 11.53
N GLY A 79 4.50 5.08 11.45
CA GLY A 79 5.82 5.56 11.10
C GLY A 79 6.91 4.98 12.00
N MET A 80 6.71 5.01 13.33
CA MET A 80 7.63 4.38 14.30
C MET A 80 7.76 2.87 14.07
N GLY A 81 6.65 2.16 13.88
CA GLY A 81 6.67 0.75 13.54
C GLY A 81 7.49 0.46 12.27
N SER A 82 7.35 1.31 11.26
CA SER A 82 8.09 1.19 9.99
C SER A 82 9.59 1.46 10.15
N LEU A 83 9.99 2.44 10.98
CA LEU A 83 11.39 2.69 11.29
C LEU A 83 12.04 1.45 11.95
N TYR A 84 11.38 0.87 12.95
CA TYR A 84 11.89 -0.33 13.62
C TYR A 84 11.87 -1.58 12.72
N LYS A 85 10.81 -1.78 11.94
CA LYS A 85 10.72 -2.92 10.99
C LYS A 85 11.87 -2.93 9.98
N ASN A 86 12.24 -1.76 9.48
CA ASN A 86 13.24 -1.63 8.42
C ASN A 86 14.65 -1.34 8.95
N GLY A 87 14.79 -0.93 10.22
CA GLY A 87 16.08 -0.47 10.78
C GLY A 87 16.48 0.92 10.28
N TRP A 88 15.51 1.80 10.01
CA TRP A 88 15.77 3.14 9.53
C TRP A 88 16.08 4.10 10.69
N GLY A 89 17.35 4.47 10.85
CA GLY A 89 17.82 5.33 11.94
C GLY A 89 17.77 4.71 13.33
N VAL A 90 17.36 3.46 13.44
CA VAL A 90 17.29 2.67 14.67
C VAL A 90 17.74 1.23 14.39
N ARG A 91 18.16 0.50 15.43
CA ARG A 91 18.39 -0.94 15.28
C ARG A 91 17.08 -1.61 14.86
N LYS A 92 17.13 -2.43 13.80
CA LYS A 92 15.98 -3.21 13.34
C LYS A 92 15.44 -4.09 14.45
N ASP A 93 14.15 -3.93 14.76
CA ASP A 93 13.44 -4.73 15.76
C ASP A 93 11.96 -4.83 15.40
N CYS A 94 11.58 -5.98 14.83
CA CYS A 94 10.20 -6.19 14.39
C CYS A 94 9.24 -6.46 15.56
N TYR A 95 9.72 -6.85 16.73
CA TYR A 95 8.90 -6.95 17.94
C TYR A 95 8.47 -5.54 18.42
N ILE A 96 9.40 -4.59 18.46
CA ILE A 96 9.07 -3.19 18.76
C ILE A 96 8.15 -2.62 17.69
N ALA A 97 8.38 -2.96 16.40
CA ALA A 97 7.47 -2.54 15.34
C ALA A 97 6.04 -3.03 15.57
N MET A 98 5.85 -4.29 15.98
CA MET A 98 4.57 -4.87 16.34
C MET A 98 3.88 -4.06 17.46
N THR A 99 4.61 -3.69 18.50
CA THR A 99 4.04 -2.93 19.63
C THR A 99 3.51 -1.55 19.18
N TRP A 100 4.22 -0.88 18.27
CA TRP A 100 3.77 0.37 17.70
C TRP A 100 2.54 0.22 16.80
N TYR A 101 2.50 -0.81 15.96
CA TYR A 101 1.32 -1.11 15.13
C TYR A 101 0.10 -1.44 15.98
N LEU A 102 0.26 -2.20 17.07
CA LEU A 102 -0.86 -2.50 17.99
C LEU A 102 -1.41 -1.24 18.67
N ARG A 103 -0.56 -0.28 19.03
CA ARG A 103 -1.02 1.03 19.53
C ARG A 103 -1.86 1.77 18.49
N SER A 104 -1.41 1.79 17.23
CA SER A 104 -2.15 2.43 16.13
C SER A 104 -3.50 1.75 15.85
N VAL A 105 -3.56 0.41 15.98
CA VAL A 105 -4.82 -0.36 15.86
C VAL A 105 -5.84 0.07 16.92
N ALA A 106 -5.41 0.38 18.15
CA ALA A 106 -6.31 0.85 19.21
C ALA A 106 -7.03 2.16 18.82
N HIS A 107 -6.48 2.93 17.90
CA HIS A 107 -7.10 4.13 17.30
C HIS A 107 -7.84 3.84 15.98
N GLY A 108 -8.06 2.56 15.64
CA GLY A 108 -8.85 2.14 14.49
C GLY A 108 -8.12 2.20 13.13
N ASN A 109 -6.80 2.38 13.10
CA ASN A 109 -6.05 2.50 11.88
C ASN A 109 -5.95 1.17 11.11
N THR A 110 -6.41 1.16 9.85
CA THR A 110 -6.48 -0.05 9.02
C THR A 110 -5.15 -0.44 8.39
N GLU A 111 -4.25 0.51 8.21
CA GLU A 111 -2.90 0.24 7.70
C GLU A 111 -2.08 -0.53 8.73
N ALA A 112 -2.24 -0.19 10.02
CA ALA A 112 -1.58 -0.92 11.10
C ALA A 112 -2.04 -2.39 11.15
N LEU A 113 -3.34 -2.68 10.93
CA LEU A 113 -3.84 -4.05 10.82
C LEU A 113 -3.14 -4.83 9.70
N ASN A 114 -3.02 -4.22 8.52
CA ASN A 114 -2.30 -4.83 7.39
C ASN A 114 -0.80 -5.05 7.70
N ASN A 115 -0.16 -4.11 8.37
CA ASN A 115 1.25 -4.24 8.74
C ASN A 115 1.47 -5.40 9.74
N ILE A 116 0.57 -5.58 10.71
CA ILE A 116 0.60 -6.72 11.64
C ILE A 116 0.43 -8.04 10.89
N GLY A 117 -0.56 -8.13 10.00
CA GLY A 117 -0.75 -9.31 9.14
C GLY A 117 0.52 -9.66 8.34
N SER A 118 1.21 -8.64 7.84
CA SER A 118 2.48 -8.81 7.12
C SER A 118 3.61 -9.33 8.03
N LEU A 119 3.67 -8.93 9.30
CA LEU A 119 4.65 -9.46 10.25
C LEU A 119 4.43 -10.95 10.49
N TYR A 120 3.20 -11.38 10.73
CA TYR A 120 2.85 -12.80 10.90
C TYR A 120 3.09 -13.62 9.63
N LYS A 121 2.67 -13.10 8.46
CA LYS A 121 2.88 -13.77 7.17
C LYS A 121 4.35 -14.09 6.91
N ASN A 122 5.24 -13.19 7.30
CA ASN A 122 6.67 -13.30 7.01
C ASN A 122 7.51 -13.80 8.20
N GLY A 123 6.92 -14.01 9.39
CA GLY A 123 7.65 -14.41 10.59
C GLY A 123 8.63 -13.34 11.07
N LEU A 124 8.23 -12.08 11.04
CA LEU A 124 9.08 -10.95 11.41
C LEU A 124 8.76 -10.48 12.84
N GLY A 125 9.64 -10.76 13.78
CA GLY A 125 9.48 -10.42 15.20
C GLY A 125 8.45 -11.30 15.93
N VAL A 126 7.77 -12.18 15.23
CA VAL A 126 6.84 -13.19 15.71
C VAL A 126 7.02 -14.47 14.90
N PRO A 127 6.64 -15.66 15.41
CA PRO A 127 6.62 -16.87 14.59
C PRO A 127 5.74 -16.66 13.35
N LYS A 128 6.17 -17.26 12.22
CA LYS A 128 5.38 -17.21 10.99
C LYS A 128 4.07 -17.95 11.20
N ASP A 129 2.97 -17.26 10.96
CA ASP A 129 1.61 -17.78 11.14
C ASP A 129 0.69 -17.20 10.07
N PHE A 130 0.22 -18.05 9.17
CA PHE A 130 -0.67 -17.62 8.09
C PHE A 130 -2.12 -17.45 8.56
N GLU A 131 -2.56 -18.14 9.60
CA GLU A 131 -3.92 -18.00 10.16
C GLU A 131 -4.04 -16.63 10.84
N GLU A 132 -3.05 -16.28 11.67
CA GLU A 132 -2.96 -14.95 12.26
C GLU A 132 -2.82 -13.86 11.18
N ALA A 133 -1.99 -14.09 10.16
CA ALA A 133 -1.86 -13.15 9.05
C ALA A 133 -3.21 -12.89 8.36
N TYR A 134 -3.95 -13.97 8.05
CA TYR A 134 -5.28 -13.86 7.46
C TYR A 134 -6.26 -13.11 8.36
N PHE A 135 -6.28 -13.41 9.65
CA PHE A 135 -7.13 -12.72 10.63
C PHE A 135 -6.91 -11.19 10.61
N TRP A 136 -5.65 -10.75 10.64
CA TRP A 136 -5.33 -9.34 10.64
C TRP A 136 -5.61 -8.67 9.29
N PHE A 137 -5.28 -9.33 8.17
CA PHE A 137 -5.65 -8.84 6.85
C PHE A 137 -7.16 -8.77 6.67
N LYS A 138 -7.92 -9.76 7.16
CA LYS A 138 -9.38 -9.78 7.07
C LYS A 138 -10.01 -8.58 7.81
N LYS A 139 -9.52 -8.28 9.02
CA LYS A 139 -9.95 -7.07 9.75
C LYS A 139 -9.70 -5.77 8.97
N ALA A 140 -8.58 -5.66 8.28
CA ALA A 140 -8.28 -4.50 7.45
C ALA A 140 -9.14 -4.48 6.18
N ALA A 141 -9.30 -5.64 5.51
CA ALA A 141 -10.08 -5.79 4.30
C ALA A 141 -11.57 -5.52 4.50
N ASP A 142 -12.14 -5.89 5.66
CA ASP A 142 -13.53 -5.58 6.04
C ASP A 142 -13.77 -4.08 6.23
N LYS A 143 -12.70 -3.33 6.47
CA LYS A 143 -12.70 -1.86 6.45
C LYS A 143 -12.28 -1.30 5.08
N ASN A 144 -12.38 -2.10 4.05
CA ASN A 144 -12.13 -1.77 2.65
C ASN A 144 -10.67 -1.38 2.32
N ASN A 145 -9.68 -1.86 3.10
CA ASN A 145 -8.27 -1.62 2.82
C ASN A 145 -7.81 -2.42 1.57
N PRO A 146 -7.39 -1.76 0.47
CA PRO A 146 -7.06 -2.46 -0.79
C PRO A 146 -5.77 -3.30 -0.70
N ILE A 147 -4.82 -2.93 0.17
CA ILE A 147 -3.59 -3.70 0.34
C ILE A 147 -3.89 -5.01 1.06
N ALA A 148 -4.76 -4.98 2.06
CA ALA A 148 -5.18 -6.18 2.77
C ALA A 148 -6.01 -7.11 1.86
N GLN A 149 -6.91 -6.56 1.04
CA GLN A 149 -7.66 -7.33 0.04
C GLN A 149 -6.70 -8.01 -0.96
N TYR A 150 -5.68 -7.30 -1.44
CA TYR A 150 -4.63 -7.86 -2.28
C TYR A 150 -3.87 -9.00 -1.58
N ASN A 151 -3.51 -8.82 -0.31
CA ASN A 151 -2.81 -9.86 0.45
C ASN A 151 -3.66 -11.11 0.63
N ILE A 152 -4.95 -10.98 0.95
CA ILE A 152 -5.89 -12.11 1.06
C ILE A 152 -6.03 -12.81 -0.30
N GLY A 153 -6.19 -12.05 -1.39
CA GLY A 153 -6.27 -12.61 -2.73
C GLY A 153 -5.06 -13.48 -3.06
N ASN A 154 -3.86 -13.00 -2.73
CA ASN A 154 -2.64 -13.77 -2.92
C ASN A 154 -2.60 -15.02 -2.00
N MET A 155 -3.04 -14.92 -0.75
CA MET A 155 -3.08 -16.09 0.15
C MET A 155 -3.95 -17.21 -0.44
N TYR A 156 -5.11 -16.90 -1.01
CA TYR A 156 -5.93 -17.88 -1.72
C TYR A 156 -5.24 -18.42 -2.97
N CYS A 157 -4.60 -17.56 -3.78
CA CYS A 157 -3.93 -17.99 -5.00
C CYS A 157 -2.73 -18.92 -4.75
N TYR A 158 -2.04 -18.75 -3.62
CA TYR A 158 -0.85 -19.54 -3.28
C TYR A 158 -1.13 -20.67 -2.28
N GLY A 159 -2.29 -20.69 -1.63
CA GLY A 159 -2.62 -21.67 -0.59
C GLY A 159 -1.83 -21.39 0.70
N GLU A 160 -1.65 -20.13 1.07
CA GLU A 160 -0.93 -19.73 2.27
C GLU A 160 -1.88 -19.76 3.49
N GLY A 161 -1.76 -20.80 4.34
CA GLY A 161 -2.61 -21.01 5.52
C GLY A 161 -4.04 -21.50 5.22
N MET A 162 -4.34 -21.82 3.98
CA MET A 162 -5.65 -22.28 3.52
C MET A 162 -5.52 -23.12 2.25
N GLU A 163 -6.58 -23.82 1.88
CA GLU A 163 -6.64 -24.50 0.59
C GLU A 163 -6.55 -23.49 -0.56
N LYS A 164 -5.77 -23.83 -1.59
CA LYS A 164 -5.58 -22.99 -2.77
C LYS A 164 -6.87 -22.86 -3.55
N ASP A 165 -7.30 -21.61 -3.76
CA ASP A 165 -8.55 -21.30 -4.45
C ASP A 165 -8.34 -20.05 -5.34
N PHE A 166 -8.14 -20.26 -6.64
CA PHE A 166 -7.96 -19.16 -7.57
C PHE A 166 -9.23 -18.33 -7.77
N ALA A 167 -10.43 -18.92 -7.64
CA ALA A 167 -11.67 -18.17 -7.82
C ALA A 167 -11.87 -17.15 -6.68
N LYS A 168 -11.71 -17.61 -5.42
CA LYS A 168 -11.69 -16.69 -4.26
C LYS A 168 -10.55 -15.69 -4.34
N GLY A 169 -9.38 -16.11 -4.82
CA GLY A 169 -8.26 -15.21 -5.07
C GLY A 169 -8.62 -14.08 -6.03
N ALA A 170 -9.29 -14.42 -7.15
CA ALA A 170 -9.76 -13.45 -8.13
C ALA A 170 -10.79 -12.47 -7.54
N GLU A 171 -11.73 -12.94 -6.74
CA GLU A 171 -12.72 -12.08 -6.06
C GLU A 171 -12.06 -11.01 -5.19
N TRP A 172 -11.09 -11.40 -4.37
CA TRP A 172 -10.37 -10.47 -3.49
C TRP A 172 -9.46 -9.53 -4.26
N LEU A 173 -8.77 -10.04 -5.28
CA LEU A 173 -7.93 -9.21 -6.16
C LEU A 173 -8.78 -8.20 -6.96
N THR A 174 -9.99 -8.57 -7.38
CA THR A 174 -10.93 -7.65 -8.05
C THR A 174 -11.32 -6.49 -7.13
N LYS A 175 -11.64 -6.77 -5.86
CA LYS A 175 -11.96 -5.71 -4.87
C LYS A 175 -10.80 -4.72 -4.72
N ALA A 176 -9.57 -5.21 -4.63
CA ALA A 176 -8.38 -4.37 -4.53
C ALA A 176 -8.09 -3.60 -5.83
N ALA A 177 -8.24 -4.28 -6.99
CA ALA A 177 -7.98 -3.71 -8.32
C ALA A 177 -8.93 -2.56 -8.66
N LEU A 178 -10.21 -2.69 -8.30
CA LEU A 178 -11.23 -1.63 -8.48
C LEU A 178 -10.91 -0.38 -7.65
N GLN A 179 -10.16 -0.50 -6.56
CA GLN A 179 -9.68 0.61 -5.74
C GLN A 179 -8.32 1.18 -6.22
N GLY A 180 -7.84 0.74 -7.39
CA GLY A 180 -6.58 1.26 -7.96
C GLY A 180 -5.31 0.58 -7.43
N ASN A 181 -5.42 -0.56 -6.72
CA ASN A 181 -4.24 -1.30 -6.30
C ASN A 181 -3.52 -1.90 -7.52
N ALA A 182 -2.43 -1.28 -7.94
CA ALA A 182 -1.71 -1.64 -9.16
C ALA A 182 -1.17 -3.08 -9.17
N PRO A 183 -0.59 -3.63 -8.07
CA PRO A 183 -0.26 -5.05 -7.99
C PRO A 183 -1.45 -5.98 -8.17
N ALA A 184 -2.61 -5.65 -7.60
CA ALA A 184 -3.83 -6.44 -7.77
C ALA A 184 -4.34 -6.40 -9.22
N GLN A 185 -4.32 -5.24 -9.86
CA GLN A 185 -4.66 -5.08 -11.27
C GLN A 185 -3.76 -5.93 -12.17
N TYR A 186 -2.46 -5.92 -11.91
CA TYR A 186 -1.51 -6.77 -12.63
C TYR A 186 -1.80 -8.27 -12.44
N ASN A 187 -2.01 -8.71 -11.19
CA ASN A 187 -2.31 -10.11 -10.91
C ASN A 187 -3.64 -10.55 -11.54
N LEU A 188 -4.65 -9.70 -11.49
CA LEU A 188 -5.94 -9.98 -12.12
C LEU A 188 -5.82 -10.06 -13.66
N GLY A 189 -5.04 -9.18 -14.28
CA GLY A 189 -4.70 -9.27 -15.70
C GLY A 189 -4.05 -10.62 -16.07
N ARG A 190 -3.13 -11.12 -15.23
CA ARG A 190 -2.54 -12.45 -15.42
C ARG A 190 -3.55 -13.58 -15.23
N MET A 191 -4.51 -13.43 -14.30
CA MET A 191 -5.55 -14.45 -14.10
C MET A 191 -6.44 -14.57 -15.34
N TYR A 192 -6.84 -13.47 -15.95
CA TYR A 192 -7.58 -13.47 -17.21
C TYR A 192 -6.74 -14.00 -18.38
N GLN A 193 -5.45 -13.66 -18.44
CA GLN A 193 -4.53 -14.16 -19.50
C GLN A 193 -4.47 -15.68 -19.55
N TRP A 194 -4.48 -16.34 -18.37
CA TRP A 194 -4.29 -17.79 -18.28
C TRP A 194 -5.55 -18.56 -17.84
N GLY A 195 -6.67 -17.91 -17.65
CA GLY A 195 -7.90 -18.57 -17.21
C GLY A 195 -7.78 -19.17 -15.79
N LYS A 196 -7.06 -18.49 -14.88
CA LYS A 196 -6.89 -18.98 -13.50
C LYS A 196 -7.90 -18.34 -12.55
N GLY A 197 -8.88 -19.13 -12.12
CA GLY A 197 -9.96 -18.66 -11.23
C GLY A 197 -11.00 -17.76 -11.90
N VAL A 198 -10.79 -17.43 -13.15
CA VAL A 198 -11.68 -16.72 -14.06
C VAL A 198 -11.60 -17.36 -15.43
N GLU A 199 -12.61 -17.19 -16.27
CA GLU A 199 -12.55 -17.57 -17.67
C GLU A 199 -11.44 -16.80 -18.38
N LYS A 200 -10.70 -17.48 -19.29
CA LYS A 200 -9.64 -16.84 -20.09
C LYS A 200 -10.23 -15.75 -20.97
N ASP A 201 -9.72 -14.54 -20.84
CA ASP A 201 -10.17 -13.39 -21.62
C ASP A 201 -8.98 -12.41 -21.82
N LEU A 202 -8.43 -12.38 -23.05
CA LEU A 202 -7.30 -11.53 -23.38
C LEU A 202 -7.67 -10.04 -23.44
N GLN A 203 -8.93 -9.68 -23.68
CA GLN A 203 -9.38 -8.29 -23.64
C GLN A 203 -9.45 -7.78 -22.20
N GLN A 204 -9.98 -8.60 -21.27
CA GLN A 204 -9.92 -8.30 -19.84
C GLN A 204 -8.48 -8.24 -19.34
N ALA A 205 -7.62 -9.16 -19.76
CA ALA A 205 -6.20 -9.12 -19.40
C ALA A 205 -5.55 -7.81 -19.86
N ARG A 206 -5.78 -7.40 -21.11
CA ARG A 206 -5.32 -6.12 -21.66
C ARG A 206 -5.81 -4.92 -20.83
N PHE A 207 -7.11 -4.89 -20.51
CA PHE A 207 -7.71 -3.82 -19.71
C PHE A 207 -7.03 -3.68 -18.35
N TRP A 208 -6.86 -4.78 -17.63
CA TRP A 208 -6.26 -4.74 -16.29
C TRP A 208 -4.76 -4.44 -16.31
N PHE A 209 -4.01 -4.89 -17.31
CA PHE A 209 -2.61 -4.50 -17.47
C PHE A 209 -2.48 -3.00 -17.76
N GLN A 210 -3.35 -2.43 -18.61
CA GLN A 210 -3.35 -0.98 -18.85
C GLN A 210 -3.64 -0.21 -17.55
N LYS A 211 -4.66 -0.61 -16.78
CA LYS A 211 -4.95 0.00 -15.46
C LYS A 211 -3.77 -0.10 -14.50
N ALA A 212 -3.08 -1.23 -14.48
CA ALA A 212 -1.88 -1.40 -13.65
C ALA A 212 -0.77 -0.41 -14.05
N ILE A 213 -0.56 -0.19 -15.36
CA ILE A 213 0.41 0.80 -15.87
C ILE A 213 0.01 2.21 -15.45
N ASP A 214 -1.24 2.58 -15.63
CA ASP A 214 -1.77 3.90 -15.27
C ASP A 214 -1.59 4.19 -13.77
N ASN A 215 -1.57 3.14 -12.94
CA ASN A 215 -1.30 3.20 -11.50
C ASN A 215 0.17 2.87 -11.13
N GLY A 216 1.09 2.93 -12.09
CA GLY A 216 2.54 2.88 -11.84
C GLY A 216 3.16 1.50 -11.74
N HIS A 217 2.49 0.41 -12.20
CA HIS A 217 3.05 -0.93 -12.20
C HIS A 217 3.88 -1.22 -13.45
N GLU A 218 5.18 -0.94 -13.42
CA GLU A 218 6.09 -1.02 -14.59
C GLU A 218 6.11 -2.40 -15.28
N LYS A 219 6.10 -3.50 -14.51
CA LYS A 219 6.09 -4.88 -15.09
C LYS A 219 4.87 -5.17 -15.97
N ALA A 220 3.79 -4.41 -15.83
CA ALA A 220 2.60 -4.59 -16.65
C ALA A 220 2.82 -4.18 -18.11
N LYS A 221 3.84 -3.35 -18.41
CA LYS A 221 4.17 -2.94 -19.79
C LYS A 221 4.57 -4.10 -20.67
N GLU A 222 5.44 -5.00 -20.16
CA GLU A 222 5.85 -6.19 -20.90
C GLU A 222 4.66 -7.15 -21.12
N ALA A 223 3.86 -7.36 -20.06
CA ALA A 223 2.67 -8.21 -20.15
C ALA A 223 1.67 -7.67 -21.18
N LEU A 224 1.44 -6.36 -21.21
CA LEU A 224 0.55 -5.70 -22.16
C LEU A 224 1.05 -5.84 -23.60
N THR A 225 2.36 -5.70 -23.83
CA THR A 225 2.96 -5.88 -25.17
C THR A 225 2.74 -7.29 -25.69
N LYS A 226 2.92 -8.30 -24.83
CA LYS A 226 2.68 -9.70 -25.17
C LYS A 226 1.20 -9.95 -25.53
N ILE A 227 0.27 -9.45 -24.72
CA ILE A 227 -1.18 -9.59 -24.98
C ILE A 227 -1.59 -8.96 -26.32
N LYS A 228 -1.04 -7.78 -26.65
CA LYS A 228 -1.32 -7.14 -27.95
C LYS A 228 -0.87 -7.99 -29.13
N SER A 229 0.30 -8.65 -29.00
CA SER A 229 0.80 -9.60 -30.02
C SER A 229 -0.09 -10.85 -30.11
N ASP A 230 -0.55 -11.39 -28.99
CA ASP A 230 -1.39 -12.57 -28.98
C ASP A 230 -2.78 -12.28 -29.60
N LEU A 231 -3.40 -11.14 -29.24
CA LEU A 231 -4.67 -10.70 -29.84
C LEU A 231 -4.55 -10.48 -31.35
N SER A 232 -3.46 -9.88 -31.84
CA SER A 232 -3.27 -9.68 -33.28
C SER A 232 -3.14 -10.98 -34.08
N LYS A 233 -2.72 -12.06 -33.43
CA LYS A 233 -2.69 -13.40 -34.06
C LYS A 233 -4.08 -14.05 -34.10
N GLU A 234 -4.84 -13.93 -33.00
CA GLU A 234 -6.23 -14.42 -32.97
C GLU A 234 -7.08 -13.75 -34.05
N ASP A 235 -6.94 -12.43 -34.27
CA ASP A 235 -7.63 -11.69 -35.32
C ASP A 235 -7.23 -12.14 -36.75
N THR A 236 -6.03 -12.66 -36.95
CA THR A 236 -5.57 -13.14 -38.26
C THR A 236 -5.90 -14.62 -38.51
N GLU A 237 -6.21 -15.38 -37.47
CA GLU A 237 -6.58 -16.81 -37.57
C GLU A 237 -8.10 -17.04 -37.64
N ASP A 238 -8.95 -16.01 -37.58
CA ASP A 238 -10.41 -16.13 -37.77
C ASP A 238 -10.74 -16.21 -39.27
N PRO A 239 -11.10 -17.40 -39.79
CA PRO A 239 -11.37 -17.60 -41.22
C PRO A 239 -12.67 -16.90 -41.72
N LEU A 240 -13.46 -16.31 -40.81
CA LEU A 240 -14.75 -15.70 -41.13
C LEU A 240 -14.64 -14.23 -41.55
N LEU A 241 -13.48 -13.62 -41.48
CA LEU A 241 -13.24 -12.23 -41.92
C LEU A 241 -13.03 -12.08 -43.42
N PHE A 242 -13.06 -13.18 -44.21
CA PHE A 242 -12.83 -13.17 -45.67
C PHE A 242 -13.90 -13.90 -46.48
N THR A 243 -15.15 -13.99 -45.96
CA THR A 243 -16.29 -14.51 -46.75
C THR A 243 -17.39 -13.47 -46.89
#